data_bb332028a03856c0a0c6b74c47625e56
#
_entry.id   bb332028a03856c0a0c6b74c47625e56
#
_cell.length_a   1.000
_cell.length_b   1.000
_cell.length_c   1.000
_cell.angle_alpha   90.00
_cell.angle_beta   90.00
_cell.angle_gamma   90.00
#
_symmetry.space_group_name_H-M   'P 1'
#
loop_
_entity.id
_entity.type
_entity.pdbx_description
1 polymer ?
#
loop_
_entity_poly.entity_id
_entity_poly.type
_entity_poly.pdbx_seq_one_letter_code
_entity_poly.pdbx_strand_id
1 'polypeptide(L)'
;MAVCDTQSYIPQPMRAFAHLLDRLSLTRSRNAKLVLVRDFLRESPDPERGWALAALTGELNFNAAKPAAIRTAVEARMDATLFAWSYDYVGDLAETAALVWPAKSGANRSPELSEVVDALSTASRSQVPALIEGWLDALDADGRWALLKLVTGGLRVGLSARLAKQAAADLGGVPVSEIEEIWHALKPPYGDLFAWLEGHSERPTADAPGRFRPPMLAQAIDEGADFARLEPADFAAEWKWDGIRVQAVSERGERRLYTRTGDEISAAFPDVVAALDFEGVIDGELLVMNSGVVAAFGDLQQRLNRKAATPKLLGSYPAGIRAYDLLLEGEEDLRGLTFRERRFRLEAFVAAIPSPAIDLSPLQSFADWADLAALRAQPPAGDAQRAEGLMLKRWDSLYQAGRPKGPWFKWKRDPHLIDAVLMYAQRGHGKRSSLYSDYTFGVWREDAEGRRALTPVGKAYFGFTDEELKRLDAFVRENTVERFGPVRSVRADHDFGLVLEVAFEGLQRSSRHKSGVAMRFPRIHRIRWDKPSREADELGVLERLLPPRA
;
A
#
# COMPACT_ATOMS: atom_id res chain seq x y z
N MET A 1 0.12 -34.67 -49.27
CA MET A 1 1.10 -33.86 -48.49
C MET A 1 0.46 -32.50 -48.25
N ALA A 2 -0.16 -32.31 -47.11
CA ALA A 2 -0.71 -31.02 -46.69
C ALA A 2 0.41 -30.27 -45.95
N VAL A 3 0.86 -29.17 -46.52
CA VAL A 3 1.80 -28.24 -45.90
C VAL A 3 1.02 -27.55 -44.80
N CYS A 4 1.36 -27.86 -43.54
CA CYS A 4 0.87 -27.18 -42.37
C CYS A 4 1.56 -25.81 -42.35
N ASP A 5 0.84 -24.77 -42.74
CA ASP A 5 1.27 -23.39 -42.67
C ASP A 5 1.34 -22.99 -41.17
N THR A 6 2.52 -23.13 -40.56
CA THR A 6 2.82 -22.53 -39.29
C THR A 6 2.98 -21.02 -39.50
N GLN A 7 1.86 -20.31 -39.64
CA GLN A 7 1.86 -18.88 -39.40
C GLN A 7 2.41 -18.67 -37.97
N SER A 8 3.62 -18.14 -37.90
CA SER A 8 4.22 -17.67 -36.67
C SER A 8 3.24 -16.68 -36.04
N TYR A 9 2.59 -17.10 -34.95
CA TYR A 9 1.73 -16.27 -34.14
C TYR A 9 2.61 -15.18 -33.51
N ILE A 10 2.66 -14.02 -34.14
CA ILE A 10 3.23 -12.80 -33.53
C ILE A 10 2.19 -12.33 -32.50
N PRO A 11 2.47 -12.44 -31.20
CA PRO A 11 1.54 -11.97 -30.19
C PRO A 11 1.33 -10.47 -30.40
N GLN A 12 0.09 -10.04 -30.59
CA GLN A 12 -0.23 -8.60 -30.61
C GLN A 12 0.10 -8.04 -29.21
N PRO A 13 0.93 -6.99 -29.07
CA PRO A 13 1.49 -6.55 -27.78
C PRO A 13 0.45 -6.31 -26.70
N MET A 14 -0.70 -5.69 -27.01
CA MET A 14 -1.76 -5.50 -26.01
C MET A 14 -2.35 -6.83 -25.51
N ARG A 15 -2.47 -7.84 -26.36
CA ARG A 15 -2.93 -9.18 -25.95
C ARG A 15 -1.90 -9.90 -25.09
N ALA A 16 -0.61 -9.76 -25.41
CA ALA A 16 0.47 -10.34 -24.61
C ALA A 16 0.48 -9.72 -23.20
N PHE A 17 0.31 -8.40 -23.10
CA PHE A 17 0.19 -7.71 -21.83
C PHE A 17 -1.07 -8.12 -21.06
N ALA A 18 -2.22 -8.23 -21.72
CA ALA A 18 -3.46 -8.73 -21.11
C ALA A 18 -3.29 -10.14 -20.54
N HIS A 19 -2.68 -11.04 -21.30
CA HIS A 19 -2.37 -12.41 -20.86
C HIS A 19 -1.42 -12.43 -19.66
N LEU A 20 -0.40 -11.54 -19.62
CA LEU A 20 0.47 -11.38 -18.46
C LEU A 20 -0.34 -10.98 -17.21
N LEU A 21 -1.18 -9.93 -17.33
CA LEU A 21 -1.99 -9.45 -16.21
C LEU A 21 -2.96 -10.52 -15.68
N ASP A 22 -3.58 -11.29 -16.59
CA ASP A 22 -4.45 -12.40 -16.22
C ASP A 22 -3.71 -13.47 -15.42
N ARG A 23 -2.58 -13.95 -15.94
CA ARG A 23 -1.72 -14.93 -15.24
C ARG A 23 -1.23 -14.43 -13.90
N LEU A 24 -0.82 -13.17 -13.80
CA LEU A 24 -0.39 -12.56 -12.53
C LEU A 24 -1.53 -12.54 -11.49
N SER A 25 -2.76 -12.25 -11.92
CA SER A 25 -3.92 -12.21 -11.02
C SER A 25 -4.29 -13.60 -10.46
N LEU A 26 -4.03 -14.66 -11.22
CA LEU A 26 -4.31 -16.05 -10.84
C LEU A 26 -3.15 -16.70 -10.06
N THR A 27 -1.94 -16.18 -10.18
CA THR A 27 -0.74 -16.75 -9.57
C THR A 27 -0.57 -16.27 -8.13
N ARG A 28 -0.49 -17.19 -7.15
CA ARG A 28 -0.23 -16.84 -5.73
C ARG A 28 1.26 -16.77 -5.40
N SER A 29 2.07 -17.63 -6.00
CA SER A 29 3.51 -17.74 -5.72
C SER A 29 4.27 -16.50 -6.19
N ARG A 30 5.02 -15.87 -5.27
CA ARG A 30 5.90 -14.74 -5.57
C ARG A 30 6.93 -15.09 -6.65
N ASN A 31 7.58 -16.24 -6.54
CA ASN A 31 8.62 -16.66 -7.47
C ASN A 31 8.04 -16.95 -8.87
N ALA A 32 6.84 -17.55 -8.92
CA ALA A 32 6.16 -17.76 -10.19
C ALA A 32 5.79 -16.43 -10.88
N LYS A 33 5.40 -15.41 -10.12
CA LYS A 33 5.15 -14.07 -10.67
C LYS A 33 6.43 -13.43 -11.23
N LEU A 34 7.57 -13.59 -10.55
CA LEU A 34 8.85 -13.11 -11.06
C LEU A 34 9.19 -13.72 -12.42
N VAL A 35 9.04 -15.04 -12.55
CA VAL A 35 9.27 -15.75 -13.82
C VAL A 35 8.35 -15.21 -14.93
N LEU A 36 7.04 -15.04 -14.64
CA LEU A 36 6.08 -14.51 -15.60
C LEU A 36 6.45 -13.12 -16.13
N VAL A 37 6.84 -12.22 -15.25
CA VAL A 37 7.22 -10.85 -15.65
C VAL A 37 8.56 -10.85 -16.38
N ARG A 38 9.56 -11.56 -15.88
CA ARG A 38 10.87 -11.67 -16.53
C ARG A 38 10.77 -12.21 -17.95
N ASP A 39 10.01 -13.30 -18.13
CA ASP A 39 9.86 -13.95 -19.44
C ASP A 39 9.11 -13.01 -20.40
N PHE A 40 8.06 -12.32 -19.95
CA PHE A 40 7.37 -11.28 -20.72
C PHE A 40 8.33 -10.14 -21.15
N LEU A 41 9.17 -9.64 -20.24
CA LEU A 41 10.14 -8.57 -20.56
C LEU A 41 11.20 -9.03 -21.55
N ARG A 42 11.55 -10.33 -21.55
CA ARG A 42 12.49 -10.92 -22.50
C ARG A 42 11.89 -11.10 -23.90
N GLU A 43 10.62 -11.50 -23.96
CA GLU A 43 9.95 -11.86 -25.21
C GLU A 43 9.30 -10.66 -25.93
N SER A 44 9.01 -9.60 -25.18
CA SER A 44 8.35 -8.40 -25.72
C SER A 44 9.37 -7.43 -26.31
N PRO A 45 9.10 -6.86 -27.50
CA PRO A 45 9.99 -5.87 -28.11
C PRO A 45 9.92 -4.51 -27.41
N ASP A 46 10.92 -3.65 -27.64
CA ASP A 46 10.84 -2.23 -27.34
C ASP A 46 9.90 -1.52 -28.34
N PRO A 47 9.11 -0.52 -27.91
CA PRO A 47 9.00 0.03 -26.56
C PRO A 47 7.97 -0.68 -25.65
N GLU A 48 7.35 -1.75 -26.10
CA GLU A 48 6.22 -2.43 -25.46
C GLU A 48 6.57 -2.95 -24.04
N ARG A 49 7.73 -3.63 -23.90
CA ARG A 49 8.19 -4.12 -22.59
C ARG A 49 8.43 -2.97 -21.59
N GLY A 50 8.90 -1.84 -22.09
CA GLY A 50 9.14 -0.66 -21.26
C GLY A 50 7.84 -0.04 -20.75
N TRP A 51 6.83 0.09 -21.60
CA TRP A 51 5.52 0.58 -21.19
C TRP A 51 4.81 -0.40 -20.26
N ALA A 52 4.96 -1.71 -20.47
CA ALA A 52 4.44 -2.71 -19.54
C ALA A 52 5.12 -2.60 -18.16
N LEU A 53 6.44 -2.41 -18.11
CA LEU A 53 7.16 -2.19 -16.86
C LEU A 53 6.69 -0.92 -16.16
N ALA A 54 6.47 0.18 -16.90
CA ALA A 54 5.93 1.43 -16.36
C ALA A 54 4.51 1.24 -15.78
N ALA A 55 3.66 0.47 -16.46
CA ALA A 55 2.35 0.12 -15.94
C ALA A 55 2.43 -0.69 -14.64
N LEU A 56 3.28 -1.72 -14.60
CA LEU A 56 3.45 -2.62 -13.45
C LEU A 56 4.10 -1.93 -12.24
N THR A 57 4.90 -0.89 -12.47
CA THR A 57 5.52 -0.08 -11.39
C THR A 57 4.65 1.10 -10.95
N GLY A 58 3.54 1.39 -11.66
CA GLY A 58 2.61 2.47 -11.31
C GLY A 58 3.03 3.86 -11.81
N GLU A 59 3.99 3.93 -12.74
CA GLU A 59 4.50 5.19 -13.30
C GLU A 59 3.56 5.83 -14.34
N LEU A 60 2.57 5.07 -14.83
CA LEU A 60 1.61 5.57 -15.80
C LEU A 60 0.41 6.23 -15.12
N ASN A 61 0.14 7.49 -15.47
CA ASN A 61 -1.00 8.24 -14.96
C ASN A 61 -1.69 9.02 -16.08
N PHE A 62 -2.92 8.64 -16.39
CA PHE A 62 -3.73 9.26 -17.44
C PHE A 62 -4.74 10.25 -16.84
N ASN A 63 -4.32 11.49 -16.59
CA ASN A 63 -5.12 12.52 -15.93
C ASN A 63 -6.46 12.83 -16.64
N ALA A 64 -6.53 12.66 -17.95
CA ALA A 64 -7.72 12.89 -18.74
C ALA A 64 -8.73 11.72 -18.68
N ALA A 65 -8.26 10.50 -18.42
CA ALA A 65 -9.07 9.29 -18.40
C ALA A 65 -9.63 9.03 -16.99
N LYS A 66 -10.92 9.26 -16.80
CA LYS A 66 -11.60 9.09 -15.51
C LYS A 66 -12.57 7.89 -15.54
N PRO A 67 -12.77 7.18 -14.43
CA PRO A 67 -13.75 6.08 -14.36
C PRO A 67 -15.16 6.46 -14.82
N ALA A 68 -15.56 7.73 -14.64
CA ALA A 68 -16.84 8.23 -15.11
C ALA A 68 -16.99 8.16 -16.64
N ALA A 69 -15.91 8.42 -17.39
CA ALA A 69 -15.94 8.32 -18.85
C ALA A 69 -16.22 6.90 -19.34
N ILE A 70 -15.64 5.88 -18.67
CA ILE A 70 -15.88 4.46 -18.96
C ILE A 70 -17.35 4.11 -18.70
N ARG A 71 -17.90 4.52 -17.56
CA ARG A 71 -19.31 4.31 -17.22
C ARG A 71 -20.22 4.91 -18.28
N THR A 72 -20.01 6.17 -18.64
CA THR A 72 -20.80 6.86 -19.67
C THR A 72 -20.71 6.15 -21.02
N ALA A 73 -19.53 5.68 -21.43
CA ALA A 73 -19.36 4.95 -22.68
C ALA A 73 -20.14 3.62 -22.69
N VAL A 74 -20.15 2.88 -21.56
CA VAL A 74 -20.91 1.63 -21.45
C VAL A 74 -22.42 1.91 -21.46
N GLU A 75 -22.90 2.87 -20.66
CA GLU A 75 -24.32 3.24 -20.54
C GLU A 75 -24.88 3.80 -21.87
N ALA A 76 -24.06 4.37 -22.73
CA ALA A 76 -24.46 4.77 -24.06
C ALA A 76 -24.75 3.61 -25.03
N ARG A 77 -24.30 2.38 -24.70
CA ARG A 77 -24.41 1.19 -25.57
C ARG A 77 -25.24 0.06 -24.99
N MET A 78 -25.64 0.15 -23.72
CA MET A 78 -26.47 -0.86 -23.07
C MET A 78 -27.43 -0.20 -22.07
N ASP A 79 -28.41 -0.96 -21.64
CA ASP A 79 -29.33 -0.52 -20.61
C ASP A 79 -28.60 -0.20 -19.28
N ALA A 80 -28.78 1.03 -18.79
CA ALA A 80 -28.10 1.53 -17.60
C ALA A 80 -28.46 0.73 -16.34
N THR A 81 -29.71 0.21 -16.24
CA THR A 81 -30.16 -0.58 -15.09
C THR A 81 -29.48 -1.95 -15.10
N LEU A 82 -29.40 -2.57 -16.28
CA LEU A 82 -28.71 -3.85 -16.43
C LEU A 82 -27.21 -3.72 -16.14
N PHE A 83 -26.59 -2.61 -16.57
CA PHE A 83 -25.19 -2.32 -16.23
C PHE A 83 -25.00 -2.14 -14.73
N ALA A 84 -25.87 -1.37 -14.08
CA ALA A 84 -25.80 -1.16 -12.63
C ALA A 84 -25.91 -2.49 -11.84
N TRP A 85 -26.83 -3.37 -12.22
CA TRP A 85 -26.96 -4.69 -11.59
C TRP A 85 -25.74 -5.59 -11.84
N SER A 86 -25.19 -5.55 -13.05
CA SER A 86 -23.96 -6.30 -13.38
C SER A 86 -22.78 -5.78 -12.57
N TYR A 87 -22.66 -4.46 -12.46
CA TYR A 87 -21.62 -3.82 -11.65
C TYR A 87 -21.76 -4.13 -10.15
N ASP A 88 -22.98 -4.09 -9.62
CA ASP A 88 -23.27 -4.46 -8.22
C ASP A 88 -22.89 -5.93 -7.93
N TYR A 89 -23.06 -6.81 -8.92
CA TYR A 89 -22.69 -8.22 -8.79
C TYR A 89 -21.17 -8.44 -8.86
N VAL A 90 -20.49 -7.85 -9.85
CA VAL A 90 -19.05 -8.03 -10.11
C VAL A 90 -18.21 -7.17 -9.16
N GLY A 91 -18.65 -5.92 -8.89
CA GLY A 91 -18.01 -4.99 -7.97
C GLY A 91 -16.71 -4.35 -8.50
N ASP A 92 -16.36 -4.56 -9.77
CA ASP A 92 -15.19 -3.97 -10.44
C ASP A 92 -15.61 -3.40 -11.80
N LEU A 93 -15.37 -2.08 -12.00
CA LEU A 93 -15.81 -1.38 -13.19
C LEU A 93 -15.13 -1.92 -14.46
N ALA A 94 -13.82 -2.17 -14.41
CA ALA A 94 -13.07 -2.64 -15.55
C ALA A 94 -13.52 -4.04 -15.99
N GLU A 95 -13.73 -4.94 -15.03
CA GLU A 95 -14.20 -6.29 -15.29
C GLU A 95 -15.63 -6.30 -15.80
N THR A 96 -16.54 -5.56 -15.14
CA THR A 96 -17.92 -5.45 -15.59
C THR A 96 -17.99 -4.91 -17.02
N ALA A 97 -17.34 -3.78 -17.29
CA ALA A 97 -17.36 -3.15 -18.60
C ALA A 97 -16.75 -4.06 -19.69
N ALA A 98 -15.65 -4.76 -19.39
CA ALA A 98 -15.02 -5.68 -20.33
C ALA A 98 -15.94 -6.85 -20.74
N LEU A 99 -16.70 -7.39 -19.77
CA LEU A 99 -17.60 -8.53 -19.98
C LEU A 99 -18.89 -8.13 -20.73
N VAL A 100 -19.47 -6.97 -20.37
CA VAL A 100 -20.77 -6.56 -20.93
C VAL A 100 -20.66 -5.72 -22.20
N TRP A 101 -19.45 -5.33 -22.64
CA TRP A 101 -19.27 -4.47 -23.79
C TRP A 101 -19.81 -5.12 -25.07
N PRO A 102 -20.81 -4.52 -25.74
CA PRO A 102 -21.36 -5.05 -26.97
C PRO A 102 -20.40 -4.73 -28.12
N ALA A 103 -19.60 -5.72 -28.52
CA ALA A 103 -18.65 -5.57 -29.62
C ALA A 103 -19.37 -5.28 -30.94
N LYS A 104 -18.84 -4.35 -31.73
CA LYS A 104 -19.28 -4.10 -33.10
C LYS A 104 -18.48 -5.00 -34.05
N SER A 105 -19.16 -5.64 -34.97
CA SER A 105 -18.50 -6.36 -36.05
C SER A 105 -17.76 -5.40 -36.98
N GLY A 106 -16.56 -5.78 -37.45
CA GLY A 106 -15.72 -4.94 -38.31
C GLY A 106 -14.85 -3.94 -37.57
N ALA A 107 -14.64 -4.14 -36.29
CA ALA A 107 -13.71 -3.34 -35.51
C ALA A 107 -12.26 -3.43 -36.01
N ASN A 108 -11.50 -2.36 -35.81
CA ASN A 108 -10.10 -2.22 -36.21
C ASN A 108 -9.18 -3.27 -35.57
N ARG A 109 -7.93 -3.32 -36.03
CA ARG A 109 -6.90 -4.12 -35.37
C ARG A 109 -6.75 -3.80 -33.87
N SER A 110 -6.36 -4.77 -33.11
CA SER A 110 -5.99 -4.58 -31.70
C SER A 110 -4.85 -3.55 -31.59
N PRO A 111 -4.95 -2.55 -30.69
CA PRO A 111 -3.91 -1.56 -30.52
C PRO A 111 -2.64 -2.19 -29.90
N GLU A 112 -1.51 -1.53 -30.09
CA GLU A 112 -0.31 -1.78 -29.32
C GLU A 112 -0.37 -1.06 -27.98
N LEU A 113 0.38 -1.52 -26.98
CA LEU A 113 0.39 -0.86 -25.66
C LEU A 113 0.97 0.55 -25.77
N SER A 114 2.01 0.72 -26.57
CA SER A 114 2.63 2.02 -26.88
C SER A 114 1.61 3.00 -27.49
N GLU A 115 0.83 2.57 -28.47
CA GLU A 115 -0.23 3.40 -29.08
C GLU A 115 -1.26 3.88 -28.05
N VAL A 116 -1.65 2.99 -27.13
CA VAL A 116 -2.61 3.34 -26.07
C VAL A 116 -1.99 4.37 -25.12
N VAL A 117 -0.74 4.17 -24.71
CA VAL A 117 -0.04 5.08 -23.79
C VAL A 117 0.18 6.44 -24.42
N ASP A 118 0.68 6.51 -25.65
CA ASP A 118 0.95 7.74 -26.37
C ASP A 118 -0.33 8.55 -26.61
N ALA A 119 -1.39 7.89 -27.07
CA ALA A 119 -2.67 8.53 -27.30
C ALA A 119 -3.29 9.08 -26.02
N LEU A 120 -3.29 8.31 -24.90
CA LEU A 120 -3.86 8.76 -23.63
C LEU A 120 -3.02 9.83 -22.92
N SER A 121 -1.71 9.86 -23.17
CA SER A 121 -0.81 10.87 -22.60
C SER A 121 -1.02 12.26 -23.21
N THR A 122 -1.45 12.31 -24.48
CA THR A 122 -1.65 13.54 -25.23
C THR A 122 -3.11 13.96 -25.37
N ALA A 123 -4.07 13.03 -25.17
CA ALA A 123 -5.49 13.28 -25.38
C ALA A 123 -6.08 14.28 -24.40
N SER A 124 -6.94 15.15 -24.91
CA SER A 124 -7.84 15.98 -24.11
C SER A 124 -8.96 15.12 -23.49
N ARG A 125 -9.60 15.64 -22.43
CA ARG A 125 -10.74 14.95 -21.76
C ARG A 125 -11.89 14.64 -22.71
N SER A 126 -12.11 15.43 -23.74
CA SER A 126 -13.17 15.22 -24.74
C SER A 126 -12.84 14.12 -25.75
N GLN A 127 -11.57 13.83 -26.00
CA GLN A 127 -11.12 12.80 -26.94
C GLN A 127 -11.07 11.40 -26.32
N VAL A 128 -10.81 11.31 -25.00
CA VAL A 128 -10.64 10.03 -24.31
C VAL A 128 -11.79 9.06 -24.49
N PRO A 129 -13.09 9.44 -24.41
CA PRO A 129 -14.18 8.49 -24.60
C PRO A 129 -14.15 7.79 -25.96
N ALA A 130 -13.94 8.54 -27.04
CA ALA A 130 -13.90 7.98 -28.40
C ALA A 130 -12.71 7.03 -28.60
N LEU A 131 -11.54 7.34 -28.04
CA LEU A 131 -10.38 6.47 -28.07
C LEU A 131 -10.66 5.14 -27.34
N ILE A 132 -11.18 5.23 -26.11
CA ILE A 132 -11.52 4.03 -25.32
C ILE A 132 -12.56 3.18 -26.05
N GLU A 133 -13.63 3.78 -26.58
CA GLU A 133 -14.65 3.05 -27.33
C GLU A 133 -14.07 2.31 -28.53
N GLY A 134 -13.24 2.97 -29.32
CA GLY A 134 -12.59 2.35 -30.50
C GLY A 134 -11.73 1.15 -30.14
N TRP A 135 -10.97 1.24 -29.03
CA TRP A 135 -10.14 0.12 -28.56
C TRP A 135 -10.98 -1.00 -27.93
N LEU A 136 -12.04 -0.68 -27.19
CA LEU A 136 -12.96 -1.69 -26.65
C LEU A 136 -13.65 -2.49 -27.76
N ASP A 137 -13.95 -1.85 -28.89
CA ASP A 137 -14.50 -2.54 -30.07
C ASP A 137 -13.48 -3.47 -30.73
N ALA A 138 -12.18 -3.14 -30.68
CA ALA A 138 -11.11 -3.89 -31.32
C ALA A 138 -10.55 -5.05 -30.46
N LEU A 139 -10.80 -5.03 -29.15
CA LEU A 139 -10.24 -5.99 -28.19
C LEU A 139 -11.26 -7.07 -27.80
N ASP A 140 -10.76 -8.26 -27.47
CA ASP A 140 -11.51 -9.30 -26.76
C ASP A 140 -11.72 -8.94 -25.27
N ALA A 141 -12.40 -9.78 -24.53
CA ALA A 141 -12.74 -9.51 -23.12
C ALA A 141 -11.50 -9.30 -22.25
N ASP A 142 -10.46 -10.09 -22.42
CA ASP A 142 -9.22 -9.99 -21.64
C ASP A 142 -8.44 -8.72 -22.00
N GLY A 143 -8.37 -8.38 -23.28
CA GLY A 143 -7.76 -7.13 -23.75
C GLY A 143 -8.51 -5.89 -23.26
N ARG A 144 -9.85 -5.92 -23.27
CA ARG A 144 -10.70 -4.85 -22.70
C ARG A 144 -10.45 -4.67 -21.22
N TRP A 145 -10.40 -5.77 -20.49
CA TRP A 145 -10.11 -5.75 -19.06
C TRP A 145 -8.74 -5.13 -18.77
N ALA A 146 -7.69 -5.56 -19.47
CA ALA A 146 -6.35 -5.03 -19.32
C ALA A 146 -6.26 -3.53 -19.66
N LEU A 147 -6.89 -3.11 -20.77
CA LEU A 147 -6.99 -1.70 -21.15
C LEU A 147 -7.65 -0.87 -20.06
N LEU A 148 -8.81 -1.30 -19.56
CA LEU A 148 -9.56 -0.56 -18.55
C LEU A 148 -8.84 -0.52 -17.20
N LYS A 149 -8.12 -1.57 -16.83
CA LYS A 149 -7.24 -1.58 -15.65
C LYS A 149 -6.08 -0.60 -15.80
N LEU A 150 -5.47 -0.55 -16.97
CA LEU A 150 -4.41 0.41 -17.30
C LEU A 150 -4.92 1.85 -17.20
N VAL A 151 -6.04 2.15 -17.84
CA VAL A 151 -6.65 3.48 -17.90
C VAL A 151 -7.08 3.98 -16.52
N THR A 152 -7.60 3.10 -15.66
CA THR A 152 -8.06 3.47 -14.32
C THR A 152 -6.96 3.48 -13.26
N GLY A 153 -5.72 3.10 -13.59
CA GLY A 153 -4.63 2.93 -12.64
C GLY A 153 -4.83 1.76 -11.67
N GLY A 154 -5.77 0.86 -11.99
CA GLY A 154 -6.23 -0.21 -11.11
C GLY A 154 -5.53 -1.55 -11.29
N LEU A 155 -4.26 -1.61 -11.69
CA LEU A 155 -3.49 -2.84 -11.92
C LEU A 155 -3.24 -3.65 -10.63
N ARG A 156 -4.31 -4.02 -9.91
CA ARG A 156 -4.23 -4.81 -8.68
C ARG A 156 -4.04 -6.31 -8.96
N VAL A 157 -2.97 -6.66 -9.65
CA VAL A 157 -2.63 -8.06 -10.01
C VAL A 157 -1.77 -8.77 -8.95
N GLY A 158 -1.66 -8.18 -7.75
CA GLY A 158 -0.87 -8.76 -6.65
C GLY A 158 0.63 -8.79 -6.94
N LEU A 159 1.12 -7.83 -7.73
CA LEU A 159 2.52 -7.56 -8.01
C LEU A 159 2.87 -6.19 -7.42
N SER A 160 3.94 -6.09 -6.63
CA SER A 160 4.44 -4.79 -6.18
C SER A 160 5.42 -4.20 -7.20
N ALA A 161 5.56 -2.86 -7.22
CA ALA A 161 6.54 -2.18 -8.06
C ALA A 161 7.97 -2.75 -7.87
N ARG A 162 8.35 -3.04 -6.62
CA ARG A 162 9.64 -3.67 -6.33
C ARG A 162 9.79 -5.05 -6.96
N LEU A 163 8.71 -5.85 -6.99
CA LEU A 163 8.75 -7.17 -7.60
C LEU A 163 8.86 -7.09 -9.13
N ALA A 164 8.26 -6.07 -9.76
CA ALA A 164 8.44 -5.79 -11.18
C ALA A 164 9.89 -5.37 -11.49
N LYS A 165 10.48 -4.49 -10.66
CA LYS A 165 11.91 -4.13 -10.76
C LYS A 165 12.84 -5.32 -10.55
N GLN A 166 12.51 -6.23 -9.62
CA GLN A 166 13.26 -7.47 -9.42
C GLN A 166 13.24 -8.35 -10.67
N ALA A 167 12.09 -8.46 -11.34
CA ALA A 167 12.01 -9.25 -12.58
C ALA A 167 12.86 -8.65 -13.71
N ALA A 168 12.94 -7.31 -13.80
CA ALA A 168 13.86 -6.64 -14.70
C ALA A 168 15.33 -6.87 -14.31
N ALA A 169 15.66 -6.83 -13.02
CA ALA A 169 17.00 -7.13 -12.50
C ALA A 169 17.43 -8.58 -12.82
N ASP A 170 16.50 -9.53 -12.64
CA ASP A 170 16.73 -10.94 -12.96
C ASP A 170 16.95 -11.17 -14.48
N LEU A 171 16.41 -10.31 -15.35
CA LEU A 171 16.67 -10.34 -16.79
C LEU A 171 18.13 -10.02 -17.11
N GLY A 172 18.69 -9.00 -16.46
CA GLY A 172 20.07 -8.57 -16.66
C GLY A 172 21.08 -9.24 -15.71
N GLY A 173 20.64 -10.11 -14.79
CA GLY A 173 21.53 -10.73 -13.79
C GLY A 173 22.15 -9.75 -12.79
N VAL A 174 21.52 -8.59 -12.57
CA VAL A 174 22.00 -7.56 -11.65
C VAL A 174 21.21 -7.54 -10.34
N PRO A 175 21.75 -7.05 -9.23
CA PRO A 175 20.99 -6.81 -8.00
C PRO A 175 19.87 -5.78 -8.23
N VAL A 176 18.68 -6.02 -7.70
CA VAL A 176 17.55 -5.08 -7.81
C VAL A 176 17.86 -3.71 -7.20
N SER A 177 18.74 -3.66 -6.21
CA SER A 177 19.21 -2.41 -5.60
C SER A 177 19.86 -1.46 -6.61
N GLU A 178 20.57 -1.98 -7.62
CA GLU A 178 21.16 -1.15 -8.65
C GLU A 178 20.12 -0.49 -9.56
N ILE A 179 19.03 -1.20 -9.88
CA ILE A 179 17.90 -0.61 -10.60
C ILE A 179 17.19 0.43 -9.72
N GLU A 180 16.99 0.13 -8.44
CA GLU A 180 16.32 1.04 -7.49
C GLU A 180 17.10 2.34 -7.33
N GLU A 181 18.45 2.30 -7.31
CA GLU A 181 19.32 3.49 -7.22
C GLU A 181 19.16 4.46 -8.40
N ILE A 182 19.01 3.93 -9.61
CA ILE A 182 18.88 4.74 -10.83
C ILE A 182 17.43 5.04 -11.21
N TRP A 183 16.43 4.41 -10.55
CA TRP A 183 15.03 4.42 -10.98
C TRP A 183 14.46 5.81 -11.18
N HIS A 184 14.78 6.75 -10.30
CA HIS A 184 14.25 8.12 -10.38
C HIS A 184 14.88 8.97 -11.51
N ALA A 185 16.00 8.52 -12.07
CA ALA A 185 16.59 9.15 -13.25
C ALA A 185 16.06 8.56 -14.56
N LEU A 186 15.46 7.38 -14.50
CA LEU A 186 14.92 6.69 -15.67
C LEU A 186 13.54 7.26 -16.06
N LYS A 187 13.30 7.27 -17.37
CA LYS A 187 11.99 7.66 -17.93
C LYS A 187 11.43 6.53 -18.77
N PRO A 188 10.12 6.23 -18.66
CA PRO A 188 9.47 5.32 -19.58
C PRO A 188 9.66 5.77 -21.04
N PRO A 189 9.83 4.84 -21.98
CA PRO A 189 9.72 3.39 -21.86
C PRO A 189 11.02 2.65 -21.47
N TYR A 190 11.94 3.27 -20.75
CA TYR A 190 13.14 2.66 -20.14
C TYR A 190 14.12 2.00 -21.13
N GLY A 191 14.28 2.55 -22.34
CA GLY A 191 15.22 2.02 -23.33
C GLY A 191 16.64 1.90 -22.80
N ASP A 192 17.15 2.92 -22.09
CA ASP A 192 18.49 2.92 -21.50
C ASP A 192 18.65 1.83 -20.43
N LEU A 193 17.59 1.55 -19.64
CA LEU A 193 17.58 0.47 -18.67
C LEU A 193 17.76 -0.88 -19.35
N PHE A 194 16.95 -1.17 -20.39
CA PHE A 194 17.01 -2.45 -21.09
C PHE A 194 18.32 -2.61 -21.87
N ALA A 195 18.83 -1.54 -22.50
CA ALA A 195 20.13 -1.57 -23.16
C ALA A 195 21.27 -1.93 -22.17
N TRP A 196 21.23 -1.36 -20.97
CA TRP A 196 22.20 -1.74 -19.91
C TRP A 196 22.01 -3.19 -19.44
N LEU A 197 20.77 -3.61 -19.14
CA LEU A 197 20.49 -4.97 -18.66
C LEU A 197 20.86 -6.06 -19.68
N GLU A 198 20.86 -5.73 -20.95
CA GLU A 198 21.26 -6.61 -22.07
C GLU A 198 22.74 -6.49 -22.45
N GLY A 199 23.49 -5.64 -21.72
CA GLY A 199 24.94 -5.45 -21.96
C GLY A 199 25.28 -4.62 -23.19
N HIS A 200 24.31 -3.87 -23.74
CA HIS A 200 24.48 -3.01 -24.91
C HIS A 200 24.96 -1.60 -24.56
N SER A 201 24.84 -1.20 -23.31
CA SER A 201 25.29 0.11 -22.80
C SER A 201 25.83 0.00 -21.37
N GLU A 202 26.52 1.05 -20.92
CA GLU A 202 26.89 1.20 -19.52
C GLU A 202 25.65 1.45 -18.65
N ARG A 203 25.82 1.23 -17.32
CA ARG A 203 24.77 1.52 -16.35
C ARG A 203 24.38 3.00 -16.41
N PRO A 204 23.08 3.32 -16.55
CA PRO A 204 22.62 4.69 -16.50
C PRO A 204 23.02 5.37 -15.19
N THR A 205 23.49 6.62 -15.27
CA THR A 205 23.90 7.39 -14.10
C THR A 205 22.71 8.12 -13.49
N ALA A 206 22.73 8.28 -12.18
CA ALA A 206 21.69 8.99 -11.42
C ALA A 206 22.31 10.16 -10.66
N ASP A 207 22.93 11.11 -11.38
CA ASP A 207 23.63 12.26 -10.77
C ASP A 207 22.71 13.47 -10.46
N ALA A 208 21.41 13.35 -10.72
CA ALA A 208 20.48 14.42 -10.40
C ALA A 208 20.43 14.69 -8.89
N PRO A 209 20.55 15.96 -8.45
CA PRO A 209 20.40 16.33 -7.04
C PRO A 209 18.97 16.09 -6.57
N GLY A 210 18.81 15.94 -5.27
CA GLY A 210 17.47 15.78 -4.68
C GLY A 210 16.80 14.42 -4.93
N ARG A 211 17.56 13.38 -5.28
CA ARG A 211 17.02 12.05 -5.60
C ARG A 211 16.67 11.25 -4.35
N PHE A 212 15.67 10.39 -4.50
CA PHE A 212 15.32 9.36 -3.52
C PHE A 212 16.33 8.22 -3.52
N ARG A 213 16.64 7.69 -2.35
CA ARG A 213 17.48 6.51 -2.17
C ARG A 213 16.66 5.35 -1.62
N PRO A 214 16.81 4.12 -2.17
CA PRO A 214 16.04 2.97 -1.75
C PRO A 214 16.19 2.68 -0.25
N PRO A 215 15.07 2.59 0.52
CA PRO A 215 15.15 2.49 1.96
C PRO A 215 15.42 1.06 2.45
N MET A 216 16.17 0.96 3.54
CA MET A 216 16.27 -0.26 4.32
C MET A 216 15.01 -0.48 5.14
N LEU A 217 14.48 -1.71 5.14
CA LEU A 217 13.23 -2.08 5.80
C LEU A 217 13.46 -3.13 6.89
N ALA A 218 12.79 -2.95 8.03
CA ALA A 218 12.82 -3.90 9.13
C ALA A 218 11.92 -5.12 8.87
N GLN A 219 12.34 -6.29 9.34
CA GLN A 219 11.49 -7.47 9.48
C GLN A 219 10.69 -7.43 10.79
N ALA A 220 9.61 -8.20 10.88
CA ALA A 220 8.94 -8.38 12.17
C ALA A 220 9.80 -9.28 13.07
N ILE A 221 9.86 -8.97 14.36
CA ILE A 221 10.48 -9.86 15.36
C ILE A 221 9.55 -11.04 15.64
N ASP A 222 10.12 -12.21 15.78
CA ASP A 222 9.48 -13.38 16.39
C ASP A 222 10.04 -13.55 17.78
N GLU A 223 9.25 -13.18 18.81
CA GLU A 223 9.73 -13.16 20.19
C GLU A 223 10.26 -14.50 20.65
N GLY A 224 9.60 -15.60 20.26
CA GLY A 224 10.03 -16.95 20.64
C GLY A 224 11.30 -17.43 19.95
N ALA A 225 11.40 -17.18 18.65
CA ALA A 225 12.51 -17.68 17.85
C ALA A 225 13.71 -16.73 17.80
N ASP A 226 13.45 -15.40 17.74
CA ASP A 226 14.51 -14.42 17.55
C ASP A 226 15.24 -14.12 18.87
N PHE A 227 14.55 -13.89 19.99
CA PHE A 227 15.18 -13.55 21.27
C PHE A 227 16.03 -14.69 21.87
N ALA A 228 15.77 -15.93 21.48
CA ALA A 228 16.61 -17.06 21.89
C ALA A 228 18.01 -17.07 21.27
N ARG A 229 18.25 -16.26 20.20
CA ARG A 229 19.49 -16.25 19.42
C ARG A 229 20.13 -14.89 19.23
N LEU A 230 19.43 -13.81 19.60
CA LEU A 230 19.92 -12.45 19.45
C LEU A 230 20.42 -11.93 20.79
N GLU A 231 21.58 -11.26 20.77
CA GLU A 231 22.17 -10.65 21.96
C GLU A 231 21.69 -9.21 22.12
N PRO A 232 21.11 -8.82 23.27
CA PRO A 232 20.60 -7.46 23.49
C PRO A 232 21.64 -6.35 23.23
N ALA A 233 22.89 -6.58 23.65
CA ALA A 233 23.99 -5.64 23.51
C ALA A 233 24.37 -5.31 22.06
N ASP A 234 23.99 -6.17 21.10
CA ASP A 234 24.25 -5.96 19.67
C ASP A 234 23.28 -4.94 19.05
N PHE A 235 22.24 -4.52 19.77
CA PHE A 235 21.16 -3.71 19.21
C PHE A 235 21.00 -2.38 19.91
N ALA A 236 20.66 -1.38 19.10
CA ALA A 236 20.02 -0.15 19.54
C ALA A 236 18.50 -0.33 19.52
N ALA A 237 17.79 0.27 20.47
CA ALA A 237 16.34 0.34 20.47
C ALA A 237 15.87 1.79 20.33
N GLU A 238 14.86 2.00 19.51
CA GLU A 238 14.18 3.27 19.29
C GLU A 238 12.67 3.06 19.34
N TRP A 239 11.90 4.12 19.61
CA TRP A 239 10.46 4.05 19.44
C TRP A 239 10.12 3.89 17.96
N LYS A 240 9.18 2.98 17.67
CA LYS A 240 8.53 2.90 16.37
C LYS A 240 7.41 3.92 16.32
N TRP A 241 7.73 5.09 15.83
CA TRP A 241 6.79 6.20 15.74
C TRP A 241 5.61 5.87 14.82
N ASP A 242 4.43 6.40 15.13
CA ASP A 242 3.22 6.26 14.32
C ASP A 242 3.04 7.50 13.43
N GLY A 243 3.80 7.55 12.35
CA GLY A 243 3.80 8.62 11.37
C GLY A 243 3.91 8.09 9.94
N ILE A 244 4.61 8.84 9.12
CA ILE A 244 4.99 8.44 7.77
C ILE A 244 6.51 8.49 7.68
N ARG A 245 7.10 7.33 7.39
CA ARG A 245 8.52 7.31 7.08
C ARG A 245 8.78 8.17 5.86
N VAL A 246 9.70 9.10 6.00
CA VAL A 246 10.15 9.98 4.94
C VAL A 246 11.66 9.96 4.81
N GLN A 247 12.09 10.24 3.60
CA GLN A 247 13.45 10.61 3.29
C GLN A 247 13.46 12.11 2.96
N ALA A 248 14.13 12.90 3.80
CA ALA A 248 14.31 14.32 3.62
C ALA A 248 15.64 14.54 2.93
N VAL A 249 15.57 15.10 1.74
CA VAL A 249 16.72 15.30 0.85
C VAL A 249 16.97 16.79 0.66
N SER A 250 18.19 17.22 0.90
CA SER A 250 18.67 18.57 0.57
C SER A 250 20.06 18.41 -0.07
N GLU A 251 20.12 18.58 -1.39
CA GLU A 251 21.34 18.35 -2.18
C GLU A 251 21.47 19.44 -3.25
N ARG A 252 22.60 20.15 -3.24
CA ARG A 252 22.93 21.17 -4.26
C ARG A 252 21.78 22.16 -4.53
N GLY A 253 21.08 22.59 -3.45
CA GLY A 253 19.96 23.54 -3.50
C GLY A 253 18.59 22.92 -3.79
N GLU A 254 18.51 21.64 -4.14
CA GLU A 254 17.24 20.93 -4.30
C GLU A 254 16.79 20.34 -2.97
N ARG A 255 15.58 20.73 -2.53
CA ARG A 255 14.96 20.24 -1.27
C ARG A 255 13.71 19.45 -1.56
N ARG A 256 13.69 18.18 -1.17
CA ARG A 256 12.56 17.28 -1.44
C ARG A 256 12.26 16.37 -0.27
N LEU A 257 10.99 15.95 -0.20
CA LEU A 257 10.50 15.01 0.80
C LEU A 257 9.83 13.82 0.11
N TYR A 258 10.36 12.63 0.35
CA TYR A 258 9.86 11.40 -0.26
C TYR A 258 9.27 10.46 0.77
N THR A 259 8.19 9.77 0.42
CA THR A 259 7.65 8.67 1.22
C THR A 259 8.55 7.44 1.15
N ARG A 260 8.26 6.42 1.95
CA ARG A 260 8.94 5.12 1.93
C ARG A 260 8.97 4.45 0.53
N THR A 261 8.02 4.76 -0.33
CA THR A 261 7.89 4.21 -1.69
C THR A 261 8.54 5.06 -2.76
N GLY A 262 9.03 6.24 -2.38
CA GLY A 262 9.68 7.19 -3.30
C GLY A 262 8.70 8.20 -3.92
N ASP A 263 7.44 8.23 -3.44
CA ASP A 263 6.50 9.27 -3.87
C ASP A 263 6.89 10.62 -3.27
N GLU A 264 7.01 11.64 -4.10
CA GLU A 264 7.33 12.99 -3.63
C GLU A 264 6.09 13.66 -3.01
N ILE A 265 6.25 14.15 -1.77
CA ILE A 265 5.18 14.80 -0.99
C ILE A 265 5.51 16.23 -0.56
N SER A 266 6.55 16.85 -1.12
CA SER A 266 7.04 18.19 -0.76
C SER A 266 5.92 19.25 -0.77
N ALA A 267 5.03 19.22 -1.76
CA ALA A 267 3.94 20.18 -1.92
C ALA A 267 2.90 20.14 -0.78
N ALA A 268 2.74 19.00 -0.10
CA ALA A 268 1.85 18.86 1.05
C ALA A 268 2.49 19.32 2.38
N PHE A 269 3.83 19.46 2.40
CA PHE A 269 4.63 19.79 3.59
C PHE A 269 5.65 20.91 3.34
N PRO A 270 5.24 22.08 2.80
CA PRO A 270 6.15 23.16 2.46
C PRO A 270 6.88 23.74 3.68
N ASP A 271 6.29 23.70 4.86
CA ASP A 271 6.89 24.08 6.14
C ASP A 271 8.06 23.17 6.52
N VAL A 272 7.92 21.86 6.33
CA VAL A 272 9.00 20.88 6.55
C VAL A 272 10.10 21.06 5.52
N VAL A 273 9.74 21.24 4.24
CA VAL A 273 10.73 21.47 3.17
C VAL A 273 11.54 22.75 3.42
N ALA A 274 10.90 23.80 3.93
CA ALA A 274 11.61 25.04 4.30
C ALA A 274 12.59 24.83 5.45
N ALA A 275 12.33 23.86 6.34
CA ALA A 275 13.20 23.51 7.46
C ALA A 275 14.41 22.65 7.08
N LEU A 276 14.51 22.14 5.82
CA LEU A 276 15.63 21.35 5.35
C LEU A 276 16.86 22.25 5.08
N ASP A 277 17.32 22.95 6.09
CA ASP A 277 18.48 23.86 6.02
C ASP A 277 19.78 23.13 6.37
N PHE A 278 20.12 22.17 5.53
CA PHE A 278 21.32 21.35 5.61
C PHE A 278 21.70 20.84 4.22
N GLU A 279 22.85 20.22 4.09
CA GLU A 279 23.28 19.48 2.89
C GLU A 279 23.43 18.01 3.25
N GLY A 280 22.58 17.14 2.67
CA GLY A 280 22.57 15.72 2.97
C GLY A 280 21.21 15.04 2.82
N VAL A 281 21.10 13.82 3.39
CA VAL A 281 19.87 12.99 3.33
C VAL A 281 19.60 12.33 4.68
N ILE A 282 18.45 12.66 5.24
CA ILE A 282 17.96 12.10 6.51
C ILE A 282 16.83 11.10 6.23
N ASP A 283 16.85 9.97 6.92
CA ASP A 283 15.75 9.04 7.03
C ASP A 283 15.05 9.27 8.38
N GLY A 284 13.76 9.54 8.39
CA GLY A 284 13.03 9.93 9.60
C GLY A 284 11.53 9.62 9.52
N GLU A 285 10.85 9.86 10.62
CA GLU A 285 9.39 9.78 10.69
C GLU A 285 8.79 11.19 10.65
N LEU A 286 7.94 11.43 9.66
CA LEU A 286 7.14 12.65 9.54
C LEU A 286 5.95 12.55 10.48
N LEU A 287 5.82 13.53 11.37
CA LEU A 287 4.84 13.59 12.44
C LEU A 287 4.18 14.97 12.48
N VAL A 288 2.98 15.07 13.02
CA VAL A 288 2.46 16.36 13.51
C VAL A 288 2.95 16.56 14.92
N MET A 289 3.54 17.72 15.19
CA MET A 289 4.12 18.08 16.49
C MET A 289 3.52 19.40 16.98
N ASN A 290 2.66 19.32 17.99
CA ASN A 290 2.08 20.50 18.63
C ASN A 290 2.94 20.93 19.82
N SER A 291 3.65 22.04 19.71
CA SER A 291 4.55 22.55 20.77
C SER A 291 5.57 21.50 21.25
N GLY A 292 6.13 20.73 20.32
CA GLY A 292 7.12 19.68 20.58
C GLY A 292 6.53 18.34 21.02
N VAL A 293 5.20 18.21 21.13
CA VAL A 293 4.54 16.95 21.50
C VAL A 293 3.94 16.29 20.26
N VAL A 294 4.21 14.98 20.08
CA VAL A 294 3.69 14.19 18.95
C VAL A 294 2.18 14.06 19.06
N ALA A 295 1.49 14.48 18.00
CA ALA A 295 0.04 14.34 17.86
C ALA A 295 -0.36 12.94 17.33
N ALA A 296 -1.67 12.67 17.27
CA ALA A 296 -2.17 11.42 16.72
C ALA A 296 -1.96 11.35 15.20
N PHE A 297 -1.78 10.15 14.66
CA PHE A 297 -1.64 9.92 13.21
C PHE A 297 -2.81 10.50 12.39
N GLY A 298 -4.02 10.53 12.98
CA GLY A 298 -5.21 11.15 12.36
C GLY A 298 -5.02 12.62 11.98
N ASP A 299 -4.20 13.36 12.76
CA ASP A 299 -3.88 14.77 12.49
C ASP A 299 -2.94 14.88 11.26
N LEU A 300 -1.97 13.99 11.15
CA LEU A 300 -1.10 13.92 9.97
C LEU A 300 -1.91 13.58 8.70
N GLN A 301 -2.92 12.72 8.81
CA GLN A 301 -3.80 12.39 7.67
C GLN A 301 -4.56 13.59 7.11
N GLN A 302 -4.79 14.66 7.89
CA GLN A 302 -5.44 15.88 7.39
C GLN A 302 -4.58 16.58 6.33
N ARG A 303 -3.28 16.40 6.36
CA ARG A 303 -2.32 16.97 5.40
C ARG A 303 -2.04 16.05 4.21
N LEU A 304 -2.17 14.75 4.39
CA LEU A 304 -1.95 13.76 3.33
C LEU A 304 -2.94 13.94 2.17
N ASN A 305 -2.49 13.58 0.98
CA ASN A 305 -3.27 13.64 -0.27
C ASN A 305 -3.75 15.07 -0.64
N ARG A 306 -3.16 16.11 -0.05
CA ARG A 306 -3.39 17.50 -0.45
C ARG A 306 -2.41 17.88 -1.55
N LYS A 307 -2.92 18.47 -2.63
CA LYS A 307 -2.06 19.00 -3.71
C LYS A 307 -1.24 20.21 -3.26
N ALA A 308 -1.75 20.96 -2.27
CA ALA A 308 -1.07 22.07 -1.62
C ALA A 308 -1.66 22.27 -0.23
N ALA A 309 -0.83 22.67 0.73
CA ALA A 309 -1.26 23.00 2.08
C ALA A 309 -1.62 24.48 2.19
N THR A 310 -2.76 24.79 2.84
CA THR A 310 -3.16 26.17 3.12
C THR A 310 -2.49 26.65 4.43
N PRO A 311 -2.28 27.99 4.61
CA PRO A 311 -1.72 28.51 5.87
C PRO A 311 -2.49 28.08 7.13
N LYS A 312 -3.82 27.99 7.05
CA LYS A 312 -4.66 27.48 8.13
C LYS A 312 -4.34 26.01 8.48
N LEU A 313 -4.14 25.19 7.45
CA LEU A 313 -3.83 23.76 7.63
C LEU A 313 -2.45 23.57 8.24
N LEU A 314 -1.45 24.38 7.82
CA LEU A 314 -0.11 24.39 8.38
C LEU A 314 -0.12 24.76 9.87
N GLY A 315 -0.85 25.82 10.24
CA GLY A 315 -0.96 26.24 11.63
C GLY A 315 -1.74 25.27 12.52
N SER A 316 -2.76 24.57 11.96
CA SER A 316 -3.54 23.59 12.76
C SER A 316 -2.83 22.24 12.94
N TYR A 317 -1.97 21.87 12.00
CA TYR A 317 -1.26 20.58 11.99
C TYR A 317 0.22 20.81 11.63
N PRO A 318 1.00 21.50 12.48
CA PRO A 318 2.41 21.74 12.23
C PRO A 318 3.15 20.39 12.15
N ALA A 319 3.94 20.20 11.11
CA ALA A 319 4.64 18.95 10.88
C ALA A 319 6.15 19.09 11.12
N GLY A 320 6.78 18.00 11.53
CA GLY A 320 8.22 17.88 11.71
C GLY A 320 8.71 16.48 11.42
N ILE A 321 10.02 16.33 11.37
CA ILE A 321 10.70 15.04 11.12
C ILE A 321 11.46 14.64 12.37
N ARG A 322 11.20 13.43 12.85
CA ARG A 322 12.02 12.78 13.88
C ARG A 322 13.03 11.87 13.20
N ALA A 323 14.26 12.34 13.09
CA ALA A 323 15.33 11.69 12.37
C ALA A 323 15.86 10.47 13.13
N TYR A 324 16.11 9.37 12.43
CA TYR A 324 16.65 8.13 13.00
C TYR A 324 17.78 7.48 12.20
N ASP A 325 18.11 8.00 11.01
CA ASP A 325 19.29 7.59 10.25
C ASP A 325 19.77 8.74 9.36
N LEU A 326 21.07 8.76 9.06
CA LEU A 326 21.72 9.71 8.16
C LEU A 326 22.34 8.93 7.01
N LEU A 327 21.89 9.23 5.79
CA LEU A 327 22.32 8.49 4.60
C LEU A 327 23.42 9.22 3.83
N LEU A 328 23.34 10.55 3.80
CA LEU A 328 24.39 11.42 3.23
C LEU A 328 24.65 12.58 4.21
N GLU A 329 25.90 12.97 4.31
CA GLU A 329 26.33 14.21 4.95
C GLU A 329 27.19 14.98 3.95
N GLY A 330 26.69 16.14 3.50
CA GLY A 330 27.25 16.79 2.31
C GLY A 330 27.15 15.85 1.10
N GLU A 331 28.29 15.59 0.47
CA GLU A 331 28.40 14.66 -0.67
C GLU A 331 28.81 13.23 -0.25
N GLU A 332 29.13 13.01 1.02
CA GLU A 332 29.60 11.71 1.51
C GLU A 332 28.42 10.74 1.72
N ASP A 333 28.45 9.60 1.04
CA ASP A 333 27.50 8.51 1.21
C ASP A 333 27.86 7.65 2.43
N LEU A 334 27.01 7.73 3.48
CA LEU A 334 27.23 7.04 4.75
C LEU A 334 26.66 5.63 4.80
N ARG A 335 25.94 5.19 3.78
CA ARG A 335 25.26 3.89 3.78
C ARG A 335 26.21 2.71 3.91
N GLY A 336 27.47 2.90 3.53
CA GLY A 336 28.57 1.94 3.73
C GLY A 336 29.16 1.89 5.14
N LEU A 337 28.77 2.82 6.02
CA LEU A 337 29.16 2.81 7.43
C LEU A 337 28.20 1.97 8.28
N THR A 338 28.66 1.57 9.46
CA THR A 338 27.80 0.88 10.44
C THR A 338 26.71 1.80 10.99
N PHE A 339 25.62 1.23 11.51
CA PHE A 339 24.57 2.04 12.15
C PHE A 339 25.12 2.86 13.32
N ARG A 340 26.08 2.33 14.06
CA ARG A 340 26.75 3.04 15.17
C ARG A 340 27.44 4.31 14.69
N GLU A 341 28.18 4.25 13.59
CA GLU A 341 28.88 5.39 13.02
C GLU A 341 27.90 6.40 12.43
N ARG A 342 26.89 5.94 11.69
CA ARG A 342 25.84 6.81 11.14
C ARG A 342 25.04 7.51 12.25
N ARG A 343 24.74 6.79 13.34
CA ARG A 343 24.03 7.36 14.49
C ARG A 343 24.82 8.44 15.18
N PHE A 344 26.11 8.22 15.41
CA PHE A 344 27.02 9.23 15.99
C PHE A 344 27.05 10.50 15.14
N ARG A 345 27.15 10.36 13.81
CA ARG A 345 27.12 11.49 12.89
C ARG A 345 25.75 12.17 12.84
N LEU A 346 24.65 11.40 12.86
CA LEU A 346 23.29 11.93 12.91
C LEU A 346 23.05 12.84 14.11
N GLU A 347 23.55 12.48 15.29
CA GLU A 347 23.38 13.27 16.51
C GLU A 347 24.01 14.66 16.37
N ALA A 348 25.23 14.72 15.86
CA ALA A 348 25.93 15.98 15.58
C ALA A 348 25.23 16.76 14.44
N PHE A 349 24.82 16.07 13.40
CA PHE A 349 24.16 16.65 12.22
C PHE A 349 22.84 17.30 12.60
N VAL A 350 21.97 16.62 13.33
CA VAL A 350 20.67 17.16 13.76
C VAL A 350 20.84 18.31 14.73
N ALA A 351 21.81 18.23 15.64
CA ALA A 351 22.11 19.33 16.58
C ALA A 351 22.56 20.63 15.87
N ALA A 352 23.11 20.53 14.68
CA ALA A 352 23.54 21.69 13.88
C ALA A 352 22.39 22.31 13.05
N ILE A 353 21.25 21.64 12.91
CA ILE A 353 20.10 22.15 12.13
C ILE A 353 19.36 23.23 12.96
N PRO A 354 19.19 24.44 12.44
CA PRO A 354 18.63 25.56 13.22
C PRO A 354 17.09 25.51 13.35
N SER A 355 16.46 24.43 12.93
CA SER A 355 14.99 24.32 12.90
C SER A 355 14.46 23.30 13.93
N PRO A 356 13.50 23.70 14.79
CA PRO A 356 12.85 22.77 15.73
C PRO A 356 11.90 21.77 15.04
N ALA A 357 11.66 21.91 13.73
CA ALA A 357 10.86 20.98 12.95
C ALA A 357 11.61 19.67 12.62
N ILE A 358 12.91 19.60 12.95
CA ILE A 358 13.71 18.39 12.78
C ILE A 358 14.35 18.07 14.12
N ASP A 359 13.94 16.96 14.72
CA ASP A 359 14.50 16.46 15.96
C ASP A 359 15.06 15.04 15.81
N LEU A 360 15.73 14.56 16.86
CA LEU A 360 16.38 13.26 16.88
C LEU A 360 15.48 12.23 17.58
N SER A 361 15.29 11.06 16.96
CA SER A 361 14.64 9.92 17.60
C SER A 361 15.50 9.43 18.77
N PRO A 362 15.00 9.44 20.02
CA PRO A 362 15.81 9.06 21.18
C PRO A 362 16.03 7.54 21.21
N LEU A 363 17.28 7.16 21.52
CA LEU A 363 17.61 5.77 21.85
C LEU A 363 17.05 5.41 23.22
N GLN A 364 16.60 4.15 23.35
CA GLN A 364 16.11 3.60 24.59
C GLN A 364 17.22 2.78 25.26
N SER A 365 17.45 3.02 26.54
CA SER A 365 18.38 2.23 27.36
C SER A 365 17.66 0.97 27.87
N PHE A 366 18.32 -0.18 27.78
CA PHE A 366 17.82 -1.47 28.26
C PHE A 366 18.99 -2.41 28.56
N ALA A 367 18.82 -3.31 29.51
CA ALA A 367 19.83 -4.30 29.87
C ALA A 367 19.59 -5.64 29.15
N ASP A 368 18.34 -6.04 29.01
CA ASP A 368 17.94 -7.29 28.38
C ASP A 368 16.61 -7.18 27.64
N TRP A 369 16.17 -8.28 27.01
CA TRP A 369 14.90 -8.31 26.28
C TRP A 369 13.66 -8.17 27.16
N ALA A 370 13.74 -8.53 28.45
CA ALA A 370 12.63 -8.41 29.40
C ALA A 370 12.39 -6.95 29.77
N ASP A 371 13.47 -6.19 30.02
CA ASP A 371 13.41 -4.74 30.24
C ASP A 371 12.75 -4.05 29.05
N LEU A 372 13.17 -4.41 27.83
CA LEU A 372 12.65 -3.80 26.61
C LEU A 372 11.19 -4.21 26.34
N ALA A 373 10.80 -5.44 26.70
CA ALA A 373 9.41 -5.89 26.64
C ALA A 373 8.52 -5.08 27.61
N ALA A 374 8.99 -4.85 28.84
CA ALA A 374 8.28 -4.04 29.82
C ALA A 374 8.10 -2.59 29.32
N LEU A 375 9.15 -2.00 28.75
CA LEU A 375 9.11 -0.66 28.16
C LEU A 375 8.11 -0.59 26.99
N ARG A 376 8.09 -1.62 26.11
CA ARG A 376 7.13 -1.73 25.00
C ARG A 376 5.69 -1.80 25.50
N ALA A 377 5.44 -2.58 26.55
CA ALA A 377 4.11 -2.79 27.10
C ALA A 377 3.59 -1.55 27.83
N GLN A 378 4.46 -0.86 28.55
CA GLN A 378 4.13 0.31 29.37
C GLN A 378 5.06 1.48 29.04
N PRO A 379 4.88 2.15 27.88
CA PRO A 379 5.72 3.28 27.54
C PRO A 379 5.53 4.45 28.51
N PRO A 380 6.59 5.22 28.77
CA PRO A 380 6.50 6.39 29.62
C PRO A 380 5.50 7.41 29.05
N ALA A 381 4.98 8.26 29.96
CA ALA A 381 4.08 9.35 29.58
C ALA A 381 4.75 10.30 28.56
N GLY A 382 3.93 10.86 27.68
CA GLY A 382 4.36 11.74 26.59
C GLY A 382 4.38 11.06 25.23
N ASP A 383 5.34 11.43 24.38
CA ASP A 383 5.43 11.00 22.98
C ASP A 383 5.48 9.48 22.79
N ALA A 384 6.16 8.79 23.70
CA ALA A 384 6.31 7.33 23.66
C ALA A 384 4.97 6.59 23.66
N GLN A 385 3.93 7.14 24.26
CA GLN A 385 2.58 6.56 24.24
C GLN A 385 1.96 6.53 22.84
N ARG A 386 2.42 7.39 21.93
CA ARG A 386 1.98 7.47 20.53
C ARG A 386 2.74 6.51 19.60
N ALA A 387 3.82 5.89 20.09
CA ALA A 387 4.58 4.95 19.28
C ALA A 387 3.81 3.61 19.10
N GLU A 388 3.99 2.96 17.95
CA GLU A 388 3.39 1.64 17.63
C GLU A 388 4.16 0.45 18.26
N GLY A 389 5.28 0.70 18.93
CA GLY A 389 6.18 -0.30 19.46
C GLY A 389 7.63 0.16 19.41
N LEU A 390 8.53 -0.74 19.15
CA LEU A 390 9.98 -0.51 19.10
C LEU A 390 10.58 -0.90 17.74
N MET A 391 11.69 -0.25 17.41
CA MET A 391 12.61 -0.60 16.34
C MET A 391 13.92 -1.05 16.96
N LEU A 392 14.42 -2.21 16.54
CA LEU A 392 15.71 -2.76 16.93
C LEU A 392 16.63 -2.69 15.73
N LYS A 393 17.80 -2.08 15.88
CA LYS A 393 18.80 -1.91 14.82
C LYS A 393 20.14 -2.43 15.29
N ARG A 394 20.73 -3.38 14.57
CA ARG A 394 22.07 -3.85 14.91
C ARG A 394 23.09 -2.75 14.76
N TRP A 395 23.95 -2.60 15.76
CA TRP A 395 24.96 -1.57 15.79
C TRP A 395 25.98 -1.65 14.63
N ASP A 396 26.31 -2.86 14.20
CA ASP A 396 27.26 -3.15 13.12
C ASP A 396 26.63 -3.19 11.73
N SER A 397 25.30 -2.90 11.61
CA SER A 397 24.60 -3.02 10.33
C SER A 397 24.92 -1.87 9.38
N LEU A 398 25.24 -2.24 8.12
CA LEU A 398 25.26 -1.31 7.00
C LEU A 398 23.85 -0.96 6.56
N TYR A 399 23.66 0.16 5.86
CA TYR A 399 22.37 0.51 5.31
C TYR A 399 22.16 -0.16 3.95
N GLN A 400 21.36 -1.21 3.91
CA GLN A 400 21.10 -2.00 2.73
C GLN A 400 19.66 -1.84 2.25
N ALA A 401 19.48 -1.47 0.99
CA ALA A 401 18.16 -1.32 0.39
C ALA A 401 17.32 -2.60 0.49
N GLY A 402 16.02 -2.42 0.74
CA GLY A 402 15.08 -3.53 0.85
C GLY A 402 14.92 -4.08 2.26
N ARG A 403 14.71 -5.39 2.39
CA ARG A 403 14.49 -6.04 3.70
C ARG A 403 15.52 -7.13 3.95
N PRO A 404 16.75 -6.77 4.31
CA PRO A 404 17.76 -7.74 4.72
C PRO A 404 17.29 -8.49 5.98
N LYS A 405 17.70 -9.75 6.11
CA LYS A 405 17.39 -10.55 7.30
C LYS A 405 18.43 -10.30 8.38
N GLY A 406 17.95 -9.97 9.59
CA GLY A 406 18.79 -9.89 10.80
C GLY A 406 19.22 -8.48 11.25
N PRO A 407 19.50 -7.50 10.35
CA PRO A 407 19.96 -6.18 10.80
C PRO A 407 18.93 -5.35 11.55
N TRP A 408 17.69 -5.27 11.04
CA TRP A 408 16.66 -4.42 11.60
C TRP A 408 15.37 -5.19 11.86
N PHE A 409 14.80 -4.99 13.07
CA PHE A 409 13.53 -5.58 13.46
C PHE A 409 12.55 -4.50 13.92
N LYS A 410 11.27 -4.74 13.66
CA LYS A 410 10.15 -4.00 14.25
C LYS A 410 9.44 -4.89 15.25
N TRP A 411 9.29 -4.41 16.44
CA TRP A 411 8.59 -5.07 17.54
C TRP A 411 7.36 -4.25 17.91
N LYS A 412 6.26 -4.54 17.24
CA LYS A 412 5.00 -3.82 17.45
C LYS A 412 4.41 -4.17 18.81
N ARG A 413 3.61 -3.25 19.36
CA ARG A 413 2.73 -3.57 20.49
C ARG A 413 1.74 -4.64 20.08
N ASP A 414 1.25 -5.38 21.07
CA ASP A 414 0.19 -6.33 20.84
C ASP A 414 -1.09 -5.59 20.39
N PRO A 415 -1.82 -6.13 19.42
CA PRO A 415 -3.05 -5.51 18.96
C PRO A 415 -4.10 -5.58 20.07
N HIS A 416 -4.99 -4.61 20.06
CA HIS A 416 -6.21 -4.73 20.84
C HIS A 416 -7.08 -5.86 20.29
N LEU A 417 -7.75 -6.59 21.17
CA LEU A 417 -8.67 -7.66 20.81
C LEU A 417 -10.06 -7.32 21.30
N ILE A 418 -11.06 -7.60 20.49
CA ILE A 418 -12.46 -7.59 20.86
C ILE A 418 -13.18 -8.80 20.27
N ASP A 419 -14.22 -9.24 20.94
CA ASP A 419 -15.18 -10.20 20.41
C ASP A 419 -16.38 -9.45 19.83
N ALA A 420 -16.59 -9.57 18.52
CA ALA A 420 -17.63 -8.86 17.81
C ALA A 420 -18.48 -9.83 16.97
N VAL A 421 -19.76 -9.53 16.78
CA VAL A 421 -20.69 -10.39 16.04
C VAL A 421 -20.65 -10.05 14.55
N LEU A 422 -20.58 -11.05 13.68
CA LEU A 422 -20.70 -10.89 12.24
C LEU A 422 -22.11 -10.41 11.88
N MET A 423 -22.20 -9.24 11.24
CA MET A 423 -23.48 -8.62 10.85
C MET A 423 -23.73 -8.67 9.35
N TYR A 424 -22.70 -8.35 8.57
CA TYR A 424 -22.79 -8.31 7.11
C TYR A 424 -21.56 -8.97 6.48
N ALA A 425 -21.80 -9.63 5.35
CA ALA A 425 -20.74 -10.13 4.49
C ALA A 425 -20.91 -9.58 3.07
N GLN A 426 -19.83 -9.16 2.45
CA GLN A 426 -19.82 -8.68 1.08
C GLN A 426 -18.97 -9.59 0.23
N ARG A 427 -19.40 -9.88 -1.00
CA ARG A 427 -18.62 -10.64 -1.96
C ARG A 427 -17.35 -9.90 -2.34
N GLY A 428 -16.29 -10.65 -2.59
CA GLY A 428 -15.07 -10.12 -3.17
C GLY A 428 -15.31 -9.53 -4.55
N HIS A 429 -14.37 -8.72 -5.01
CA HIS A 429 -14.43 -8.09 -6.32
C HIS A 429 -13.71 -8.94 -7.37
N GLY A 430 -14.17 -8.85 -8.61
CA GLY A 430 -13.55 -9.49 -9.76
C GLY A 430 -13.58 -11.01 -9.67
N LYS A 431 -12.48 -11.67 -9.97
CA LYS A 431 -12.36 -13.14 -9.95
C LYS A 431 -12.61 -13.78 -8.57
N ARG A 432 -12.69 -12.99 -7.48
CA ARG A 432 -13.08 -13.44 -6.14
C ARG A 432 -14.56 -13.19 -5.81
N SER A 433 -15.37 -12.77 -6.77
CA SER A 433 -16.80 -12.50 -6.58
C SER A 433 -17.63 -13.73 -6.18
N SER A 434 -17.08 -14.94 -6.33
CA SER A 434 -17.72 -16.19 -5.91
C SER A 434 -17.72 -16.43 -4.39
N LEU A 435 -16.81 -15.78 -3.64
CA LEU A 435 -16.65 -15.95 -2.20
C LEU A 435 -16.89 -14.61 -1.48
N TYR A 436 -17.35 -14.67 -0.24
CA TYR A 436 -17.38 -13.51 0.63
C TYR A 436 -15.96 -13.24 1.15
N SER A 437 -15.52 -11.99 1.08
CA SER A 437 -14.17 -11.57 1.50
C SER A 437 -14.16 -10.38 2.43
N ASP A 438 -15.28 -9.69 2.55
CA ASP A 438 -15.46 -8.52 3.41
C ASP A 438 -16.49 -8.83 4.50
N TYR A 439 -16.08 -8.72 5.74
CA TYR A 439 -16.91 -9.04 6.89
C TYR A 439 -17.10 -7.80 7.77
N THR A 440 -18.33 -7.30 7.87
CA THR A 440 -18.70 -6.23 8.80
C THR A 440 -19.17 -6.85 10.10
N PHE A 441 -18.61 -6.40 11.19
CA PHE A 441 -18.90 -6.89 12.54
C PHE A 441 -19.34 -5.74 13.45
N GLY A 442 -20.09 -6.09 14.48
CA GLY A 442 -20.61 -5.15 15.47
C GLY A 442 -20.45 -5.65 16.89
N VAL A 443 -20.56 -4.72 17.81
CA VAL A 443 -20.59 -4.98 19.26
C VAL A 443 -21.93 -4.54 19.83
N TRP A 444 -22.25 -5.01 21.03
CA TRP A 444 -23.49 -4.67 21.69
C TRP A 444 -23.48 -3.23 22.18
N ARG A 445 -24.60 -2.57 22.03
CA ARG A 445 -24.88 -1.25 22.59
C ARG A 445 -26.26 -1.26 23.25
N GLU A 446 -26.34 -0.76 24.47
CA GLU A 446 -27.61 -0.53 25.13
C GLU A 446 -28.13 0.86 24.77
N ASP A 447 -29.42 0.95 24.40
CA ASP A 447 -30.10 2.22 24.15
C ASP A 447 -30.62 2.84 25.47
N ALA A 448 -31.23 4.03 25.40
CA ALA A 448 -31.72 4.74 26.56
C ALA A 448 -32.89 3.98 27.27
N GLU A 449 -33.51 3.05 26.58
CA GLU A 449 -34.61 2.20 27.10
C GLU A 449 -34.10 0.83 27.60
N GLY A 450 -32.77 0.62 27.67
CA GLY A 450 -32.19 -0.64 28.15
C GLY A 450 -32.21 -1.80 27.12
N ARG A 451 -32.55 -1.53 25.84
CA ARG A 451 -32.55 -2.56 24.80
C ARG A 451 -31.17 -2.70 24.19
N ARG A 452 -30.66 -3.92 24.11
CA ARG A 452 -29.37 -4.22 23.51
C ARG A 452 -29.51 -4.40 21.99
N ALA A 453 -28.74 -3.68 21.22
CA ALA A 453 -28.67 -3.79 19.76
C ALA A 453 -27.22 -3.83 19.27
N LEU A 454 -26.98 -4.58 18.20
CA LEU A 454 -25.67 -4.62 17.55
C LEU A 454 -25.38 -3.32 16.79
N THR A 455 -24.24 -2.72 17.07
CA THR A 455 -23.78 -1.52 16.40
C THR A 455 -22.51 -1.85 15.60
N PRO A 456 -22.48 -1.64 14.26
CA PRO A 456 -21.30 -1.94 13.46
C PRO A 456 -20.13 -1.05 13.86
N VAL A 457 -18.95 -1.66 14.07
CA VAL A 457 -17.73 -0.99 14.52
C VAL A 457 -16.56 -1.13 13.55
N GLY A 458 -16.64 -2.05 12.58
CA GLY A 458 -15.55 -2.22 11.62
C GLY A 458 -15.83 -3.24 10.54
N LYS A 459 -14.87 -3.35 9.62
CA LYS A 459 -14.80 -4.37 8.57
C LYS A 459 -13.43 -5.02 8.55
N ALA A 460 -13.37 -6.34 8.35
CA ALA A 460 -12.14 -7.08 8.15
C ALA A 460 -12.16 -7.82 6.80
N TYR A 461 -10.98 -7.92 6.18
CA TYR A 461 -10.78 -8.51 4.85
C TYR A 461 -9.82 -9.70 4.86
N PHE A 462 -9.18 -9.99 5.99
CA PHE A 462 -8.13 -11.02 6.14
C PHE A 462 -8.03 -11.48 7.60
N GLY A 463 -7.17 -12.47 7.82
CA GLY A 463 -6.93 -13.07 9.13
C GLY A 463 -7.56 -14.44 9.28
N PHE A 464 -7.89 -15.11 8.17
CA PHE A 464 -8.45 -16.46 8.12
C PHE A 464 -7.72 -17.32 7.09
N THR A 465 -7.71 -18.62 7.31
CA THR A 465 -7.22 -19.61 6.37
C THR A 465 -8.20 -19.87 5.22
N ASP A 466 -7.76 -20.54 4.15
CA ASP A 466 -8.65 -20.93 3.05
C ASP A 466 -9.78 -21.87 3.51
N GLU A 467 -9.54 -22.68 4.55
CA GLU A 467 -10.54 -23.58 5.14
C GLU A 467 -11.58 -22.81 5.97
N GLU A 468 -11.11 -21.88 6.78
CA GLU A 468 -11.98 -20.97 7.53
C GLU A 468 -12.82 -20.11 6.60
N LEU A 469 -12.24 -19.62 5.49
CA LEU A 469 -12.98 -18.87 4.47
C LEU A 469 -14.13 -19.68 3.88
N LYS A 470 -13.93 -20.96 3.59
CA LYS A 470 -14.99 -21.85 3.09
C LYS A 470 -16.10 -22.04 4.13
N ARG A 471 -15.74 -22.20 5.40
CA ARG A 471 -16.71 -22.32 6.50
C ARG A 471 -17.49 -21.02 6.71
N LEU A 472 -16.82 -19.87 6.63
CA LEU A 472 -17.46 -18.55 6.68
C LEU A 472 -18.43 -18.35 5.51
N ASP A 473 -18.04 -18.72 4.30
CA ASP A 473 -18.88 -18.62 3.10
C ASP A 473 -20.14 -19.49 3.25
N ALA A 474 -20.00 -20.71 3.73
CA ALA A 474 -21.13 -21.60 4.02
C ALA A 474 -22.07 -21.00 5.09
N PHE A 475 -21.50 -20.52 6.21
CA PHE A 475 -22.27 -19.89 7.29
C PHE A 475 -23.05 -18.67 6.79
N VAL A 476 -22.42 -17.79 5.99
CA VAL A 476 -23.09 -16.61 5.43
C VAL A 476 -24.24 -17.02 4.51
N ARG A 477 -24.06 -18.04 3.65
CA ARG A 477 -25.11 -18.51 2.72
C ARG A 477 -26.31 -19.08 3.45
N GLU A 478 -26.07 -19.89 4.48
CA GLU A 478 -27.11 -20.56 5.29
C GLU A 478 -27.88 -19.57 6.17
N ASN A 479 -27.23 -18.51 6.64
CA ASN A 479 -27.77 -17.57 7.60
C ASN A 479 -28.04 -16.16 7.02
N THR A 480 -28.12 -16.02 5.70
CA THR A 480 -28.50 -14.76 5.05
C THR A 480 -29.96 -14.44 5.30
N VAL A 481 -30.22 -13.28 5.90
CA VAL A 481 -31.59 -12.77 6.16
C VAL A 481 -32.05 -11.88 5.01
N GLU A 482 -31.19 -10.93 4.59
CA GLU A 482 -31.49 -9.97 3.54
C GLU A 482 -30.34 -9.82 2.55
N ARG A 483 -30.66 -9.32 1.35
CA ARG A 483 -29.68 -9.14 0.27
C ARG A 483 -29.74 -7.70 -0.24
N PHE A 484 -28.61 -7.01 -0.20
CA PHE A 484 -28.44 -5.63 -0.68
C PHE A 484 -27.33 -5.61 -1.75
N GLY A 485 -27.67 -5.86 -3.00
CA GLY A 485 -26.66 -6.01 -4.05
C GLY A 485 -25.60 -7.09 -3.70
N PRO A 486 -24.31 -6.74 -3.62
CA PRO A 486 -23.24 -7.68 -3.25
C PRO A 486 -23.19 -8.00 -1.74
N VAL A 487 -23.90 -7.24 -0.91
CA VAL A 487 -23.91 -7.39 0.55
C VAL A 487 -25.00 -8.36 1.00
N ARG A 488 -24.69 -9.18 2.00
CA ARG A 488 -25.64 -10.06 2.70
C ARG A 488 -25.73 -9.62 4.14
N SER A 489 -26.94 -9.38 4.62
CA SER A 489 -27.23 -9.31 6.04
C SER A 489 -27.22 -10.73 6.58
N VAL A 490 -26.40 -10.99 7.59
CA VAL A 490 -26.29 -12.29 8.25
C VAL A 490 -27.10 -12.24 9.54
N ARG A 491 -27.81 -13.33 9.86
CA ARG A 491 -28.58 -13.41 11.10
C ARG A 491 -27.66 -13.19 12.29
N ALA A 492 -27.96 -12.15 13.06
CA ALA A 492 -27.21 -11.74 14.25
C ALA A 492 -28.18 -11.12 15.25
N ASP A 493 -28.52 -11.88 16.28
CA ASP A 493 -29.36 -11.49 17.39
C ASP A 493 -28.75 -11.93 18.73
N HIS A 494 -29.46 -11.67 19.84
CA HIS A 494 -28.96 -11.99 21.18
C HIS A 494 -28.61 -13.48 21.36
N ASP A 495 -29.39 -14.36 20.77
CA ASP A 495 -29.27 -15.80 20.98
C ASP A 495 -28.57 -16.53 19.82
N PHE A 496 -28.41 -15.84 18.68
CA PHE A 496 -27.79 -16.39 17.49
C PHE A 496 -26.87 -15.38 16.80
N GLY A 497 -25.69 -15.85 16.39
CA GLY A 497 -24.73 -15.06 15.63
C GLY A 497 -23.33 -15.66 15.70
N LEU A 498 -22.51 -15.40 14.70
CA LEU A 498 -21.13 -15.84 14.68
C LEU A 498 -20.25 -14.77 15.32
N VAL A 499 -19.53 -15.13 16.38
CA VAL A 499 -18.57 -14.25 17.03
C VAL A 499 -17.21 -14.34 16.36
N LEU A 500 -16.62 -13.18 16.09
CA LEU A 500 -15.29 -13.01 15.55
C LEU A 500 -14.43 -12.31 16.61
N GLU A 501 -13.31 -12.91 16.99
CA GLU A 501 -12.27 -12.21 17.73
C GLU A 501 -11.50 -11.34 16.72
N VAL A 502 -11.61 -10.03 16.88
CA VAL A 502 -11.04 -9.05 15.97
C VAL A 502 -9.85 -8.36 16.61
N ALA A 503 -8.71 -8.41 15.93
CA ALA A 503 -7.51 -7.68 16.30
C ALA A 503 -7.44 -6.35 15.54
N PHE A 504 -7.02 -5.27 16.21
CA PHE A 504 -6.80 -3.96 15.59
C PHE A 504 -5.67 -3.19 16.28
N GLU A 505 -5.01 -2.30 15.53
CA GLU A 505 -3.79 -1.64 16.01
C GLU A 505 -4.05 -0.29 16.70
N GLY A 506 -5.26 0.25 16.57
CA GLY A 506 -5.64 1.51 17.20
C GLY A 506 -7.09 1.87 16.99
N LEU A 507 -7.57 2.84 17.76
CA LEU A 507 -8.93 3.32 17.72
C LEU A 507 -8.96 4.84 17.67
N GLN A 508 -9.84 5.40 16.85
CA GLN A 508 -10.05 6.84 16.76
C GLN A 508 -11.53 7.20 16.76
N ARG A 509 -11.86 8.41 17.17
CA ARG A 509 -13.23 8.94 17.08
C ARG A 509 -13.61 9.14 15.61
N SER A 510 -14.84 8.84 15.26
CA SER A 510 -15.35 8.98 13.89
C SER A 510 -16.77 9.51 13.88
N SER A 511 -16.97 10.64 13.24
CA SER A 511 -18.31 11.18 12.96
C SER A 511 -19.02 10.48 11.80
N ARG A 512 -18.29 9.66 11.02
CA ARG A 512 -18.84 8.93 9.86
C ARG A 512 -19.49 7.60 10.25
N HIS A 513 -19.12 7.02 11.38
CA HIS A 513 -19.59 5.72 11.84
C HIS A 513 -20.67 5.89 12.91
N LYS A 514 -21.74 5.10 12.83
CA LYS A 514 -22.82 5.10 13.82
C LYS A 514 -22.34 4.78 15.25
N SER A 515 -21.27 4.00 15.36
CA SER A 515 -20.63 3.68 16.63
C SER A 515 -19.85 4.84 17.25
N GLY A 516 -19.55 5.89 16.49
CA GLY A 516 -18.67 6.98 16.94
C GLY A 516 -17.17 6.64 16.92
N VAL A 517 -16.79 5.41 16.53
CA VAL A 517 -15.41 4.92 16.54
C VAL A 517 -15.00 4.36 15.17
N ALA A 518 -13.71 4.41 14.87
CA ALA A 518 -13.09 3.79 13.71
C ALA A 518 -11.84 3.01 14.13
N MET A 519 -11.78 1.73 13.76
CA MET A 519 -10.63 0.87 14.01
C MET A 519 -9.56 1.04 12.95
N ARG A 520 -8.30 0.95 13.37
CA ARG A 520 -7.15 0.96 12.47
C ARG A 520 -6.66 -0.47 12.23
N PHE A 521 -6.60 -0.88 10.96
CA PHE A 521 -6.19 -2.21 10.52
C PHE A 521 -6.91 -3.39 11.20
N PRO A 522 -8.25 -3.38 11.25
CA PRO A 522 -8.99 -4.50 11.81
C PRO A 522 -8.80 -5.76 10.97
N ARG A 523 -8.58 -6.89 11.66
CA ARG A 523 -8.43 -8.20 11.06
C ARG A 523 -9.06 -9.27 11.94
N ILE A 524 -9.54 -10.34 11.34
CA ILE A 524 -10.03 -11.49 12.10
C ILE A 524 -8.80 -12.18 12.70
N HIS A 525 -8.75 -12.26 14.02
CA HIS A 525 -7.72 -12.99 14.76
C HIS A 525 -8.10 -14.45 14.91
N ARG A 526 -9.37 -14.69 15.26
CA ARG A 526 -9.93 -16.02 15.39
C ARG A 526 -11.44 -16.01 15.17
N ILE A 527 -11.98 -17.10 14.61
CA ILE A 527 -13.43 -17.31 14.49
C ILE A 527 -13.89 -18.08 15.72
N ARG A 528 -14.77 -17.48 16.50
CA ARG A 528 -15.25 -18.02 17.78
C ARG A 528 -16.56 -18.81 17.60
N TRP A 529 -16.45 -19.98 17.00
CA TRP A 529 -17.58 -20.90 16.86
C TRP A 529 -18.14 -21.39 18.21
N ASP A 530 -17.34 -21.29 19.26
CA ASP A 530 -17.60 -21.69 20.62
C ASP A 530 -18.35 -20.64 21.46
N LYS A 531 -18.33 -19.34 21.01
CA LYS A 531 -18.82 -18.22 21.83
C LYS A 531 -20.22 -17.79 21.40
N PRO A 532 -21.21 -17.74 22.35
CA PRO A 532 -22.55 -17.22 22.06
C PRO A 532 -22.52 -15.71 21.70
N SER A 533 -23.38 -15.30 20.80
CA SER A 533 -23.51 -13.91 20.34
C SER A 533 -23.70 -12.92 21.50
N ARG A 534 -24.50 -13.27 22.52
CA ARG A 534 -24.75 -12.44 23.70
C ARG A 534 -23.52 -12.12 24.56
N GLU A 535 -22.44 -12.90 24.41
CA GLU A 535 -21.18 -12.75 25.15
C GLU A 535 -20.15 -11.92 24.37
N ALA A 536 -20.49 -11.45 23.18
CA ALA A 536 -19.65 -10.50 22.47
C ALA A 536 -19.56 -9.18 23.24
N ASP A 537 -18.47 -8.42 22.97
CA ASP A 537 -18.17 -7.19 23.69
C ASP A 537 -19.22 -6.08 23.48
N GLU A 538 -19.20 -5.12 24.40
CA GLU A 538 -20.03 -3.93 24.35
C GLU A 538 -19.24 -2.73 23.81
N LEU A 539 -19.94 -1.75 23.23
CA LEU A 539 -19.34 -0.54 22.68
C LEU A 539 -18.52 0.21 23.74
N GLY A 540 -18.92 0.16 25.01
CA GLY A 540 -18.18 0.76 26.12
C GLY A 540 -16.75 0.22 26.30
N VAL A 541 -16.45 -1.02 25.85
CA VAL A 541 -15.08 -1.56 25.84
C VAL A 541 -14.22 -0.75 24.88
N LEU A 542 -14.72 -0.47 23.68
CA LEU A 542 -14.02 0.34 22.68
C LEU A 542 -13.89 1.81 23.13
N GLU A 543 -14.94 2.37 23.72
CA GLU A 543 -14.92 3.76 24.18
C GLU A 543 -13.84 4.03 25.23
N ARG A 544 -13.54 3.06 26.10
CA ARG A 544 -12.45 3.14 27.09
C ARG A 544 -11.04 3.14 26.46
N LEU A 545 -10.91 2.57 25.25
CA LEU A 545 -9.64 2.55 24.51
C LEU A 545 -9.39 3.84 23.70
N LEU A 546 -10.39 4.72 23.62
CA LEU A 546 -10.22 5.99 22.92
C LEU A 546 -9.27 6.92 23.69
N PRO A 547 -8.39 7.63 22.98
CA PRO A 547 -7.56 8.65 23.62
C PRO A 547 -8.45 9.72 24.31
N PRO A 548 -7.98 10.32 25.41
CA PRO A 548 -8.65 11.44 26.04
C PRO A 548 -9.03 12.52 25.02
N ARG A 549 -10.12 13.23 25.25
CA ARG A 549 -10.43 14.43 24.44
C ARG A 549 -9.33 15.47 24.73
N ALA A 550 -8.70 15.95 23.65
CA ALA A 550 -7.78 17.08 23.72
C ALA A 550 -8.55 18.35 24.08
#